data_5a644dedef2e83fc81d45d7c87cf4c92
#
_entry.id   5a644dedef2e83fc81d45d7c87cf4c92
#
_cell.length_a   1.000
_cell.length_b   1.000
_cell.length_c   1.000
_cell.angle_alpha   90.00
_cell.angle_beta   90.00
_cell.angle_gamma   90.00
#
_symmetry.space_group_name_H-M   'P 1'
#
loop_
_entity.id
_entity.type
_entity.pdbx_description
1 polymer ?
#
loop_
_entity_poly.entity_id
_entity_poly.type
_entity_poly.pdbx_seq_one_letter_code
_entity_poly.pdbx_strand_id
1 'polypeptide(L)'
;SLVDLSDDGGNSWSGTVQIPASLVPGDLRLTVYLEDGAGAWATRQVVHVDGQWVASSSIPDPDSSEVVTTPVPWLHILNEGPAISDFTLYKDGEIVTEVVVPDTGSGSSAYVMTVAVQDPDGVSAVQARLMELAPIGQDLQWQLMTDDGQGADAVAGDGVYSIEVQVREGLPTGSPVELQFRGVDLYLAATDPVVRVEVMLTEPETSVLTDPGKEFLDFSSSTLVILVLVGLLLLGGAVGLGIALRRTDDMEDRWGGE
;
A
#
# COMPACT_ATOMS: atom_id res chain seq x y z
N SER A 1 -20.32 -19.22 -10.40
CA SER A 1 -21.14 -18.64 -11.50
C SER A 1 -21.19 -19.62 -12.65
N LEU A 2 -22.33 -19.66 -13.37
CA LEU A 2 -22.53 -20.41 -14.61
C LEU A 2 -22.26 -19.46 -15.78
N VAL A 3 -21.55 -19.94 -16.79
CA VAL A 3 -21.28 -19.22 -18.03
C VAL A 3 -21.68 -20.14 -19.19
N ASP A 4 -22.54 -19.64 -20.07
CA ASP A 4 -22.91 -20.37 -21.26
C ASP A 4 -21.77 -20.30 -22.29
N LEU A 5 -21.43 -21.44 -22.88
CA LEU A 5 -20.43 -21.51 -23.94
C LEU A 5 -21.10 -21.30 -25.30
N SER A 6 -20.43 -20.56 -26.19
CA SER A 6 -20.82 -20.34 -27.58
C SER A 6 -20.15 -21.39 -28.48
N ASP A 7 -20.91 -21.96 -29.44
CA ASP A 7 -20.36 -22.84 -30.45
C ASP A 7 -19.58 -22.03 -31.51
N ASP A 8 -18.27 -22.27 -31.58
CA ASP A 8 -17.36 -21.64 -32.56
C ASP A 8 -17.25 -22.45 -33.85
N GLY A 9 -18.00 -23.55 -33.95
CA GLY A 9 -17.95 -24.50 -35.07
C GLY A 9 -16.84 -25.56 -34.92
N GLY A 10 -17.00 -26.68 -35.62
CA GLY A 10 -16.00 -27.77 -35.64
C GLY A 10 -15.81 -28.51 -34.30
N ASN A 11 -16.83 -28.53 -33.45
CA ASN A 11 -16.79 -29.08 -32.08
C ASN A 11 -15.95 -28.26 -31.09
N SER A 12 -15.77 -26.96 -31.36
CA SER A 12 -15.12 -26.02 -30.47
C SER A 12 -16.13 -25.09 -29.83
N TRP A 13 -15.98 -24.86 -28.54
CA TRP A 13 -16.86 -24.00 -27.76
C TRP A 13 -16.03 -23.04 -26.92
N SER A 14 -16.44 -21.78 -26.87
CA SER A 14 -15.74 -20.75 -26.10
C SER A 14 -16.69 -20.02 -25.13
N GLY A 15 -16.10 -19.50 -24.07
CA GLY A 15 -16.78 -18.63 -23.11
C GLY A 15 -15.79 -17.81 -22.32
N THR A 16 -16.26 -16.67 -21.80
CA THR A 16 -15.43 -15.79 -20.97
C THR A 16 -15.93 -15.81 -19.54
N VAL A 17 -15.08 -16.15 -18.61
CA VAL A 17 -15.33 -16.07 -17.17
C VAL A 17 -14.66 -14.82 -16.64
N GLN A 18 -15.42 -13.94 -16.01
CA GLN A 18 -14.85 -12.82 -15.26
C GLN A 18 -14.57 -13.30 -13.84
N ILE A 19 -13.35 -13.14 -13.41
CA ILE A 19 -12.92 -13.43 -12.04
C ILE A 19 -13.00 -12.12 -11.25
N PRO A 20 -13.90 -12.00 -10.25
CA PRO A 20 -13.97 -10.82 -9.40
C PRO A 20 -12.65 -10.64 -8.62
N ALA A 21 -12.24 -9.38 -8.41
CA ALA A 21 -11.06 -9.06 -7.60
C ALA A 21 -11.22 -9.51 -6.12
N SER A 22 -12.47 -9.65 -5.67
CA SER A 22 -12.82 -10.11 -4.31
C SER A 22 -13.02 -11.64 -4.19
N LEU A 23 -12.52 -12.41 -5.16
CA LEU A 23 -12.62 -13.86 -5.07
C LEU A 23 -11.63 -14.37 -4.03
N VAL A 24 -12.13 -15.28 -3.17
CA VAL A 24 -11.31 -15.94 -2.14
C VAL A 24 -10.07 -16.57 -2.77
N PRO A 25 -8.86 -16.27 -2.26
CA PRO A 25 -7.62 -16.89 -2.73
C PRO A 25 -7.67 -18.42 -2.64
N GLY A 26 -6.99 -19.09 -3.54
CA GLY A 26 -6.87 -20.54 -3.56
C GLY A 26 -7.19 -21.16 -4.92
N ASP A 27 -7.44 -22.47 -4.90
CA ASP A 27 -7.63 -23.27 -6.09
C ASP A 27 -9.04 -23.18 -6.65
N LEU A 28 -9.18 -22.76 -7.88
CA LEU A 28 -10.43 -22.80 -8.62
C LEU A 28 -10.55 -24.09 -9.43
N ARG A 29 -11.76 -24.60 -9.50
CA ARG A 29 -12.11 -25.78 -10.32
C ARG A 29 -13.13 -25.37 -11.36
N LEU A 30 -12.90 -25.80 -12.60
CA LEU A 30 -13.83 -25.63 -13.69
C LEU A 30 -14.55 -26.96 -13.97
N THR A 31 -15.89 -26.93 -13.99
CA THR A 31 -16.70 -28.06 -14.42
C THR A 31 -17.49 -27.64 -15.65
N VAL A 32 -17.34 -28.39 -16.72
CA VAL A 32 -18.12 -28.20 -17.94
C VAL A 32 -19.31 -29.16 -17.93
N TYR A 33 -20.50 -28.59 -18.17
CA TYR A 33 -21.75 -29.31 -18.33
C TYR A 33 -22.10 -29.31 -19.82
N LEU A 34 -22.36 -30.48 -20.35
CA LEU A 34 -22.77 -30.67 -21.75
C LEU A 34 -24.16 -31.31 -21.77
N GLU A 35 -25.06 -30.74 -22.54
CA GLU A 35 -26.38 -31.31 -22.80
C GLU A 35 -26.46 -31.72 -24.26
N ASP A 36 -26.91 -32.95 -24.54
CA ASP A 36 -27.14 -33.42 -25.90
C ASP A 36 -28.55 -33.02 -26.39
N GLY A 37 -28.81 -33.19 -27.69
CA GLY A 37 -30.12 -32.89 -28.28
C GLY A 37 -31.30 -33.71 -27.77
N ALA A 38 -31.05 -34.73 -26.93
CA ALA A 38 -32.06 -35.56 -26.28
C ALA A 38 -32.27 -35.17 -24.81
N GLY A 39 -31.52 -34.17 -24.30
CA GLY A 39 -31.59 -33.68 -22.92
C GLY A 39 -30.78 -34.53 -21.93
N ALA A 40 -29.85 -35.35 -22.41
CA ALA A 40 -28.92 -36.07 -21.54
C ALA A 40 -27.72 -35.20 -21.22
N TRP A 41 -27.36 -35.14 -19.93
CA TRP A 41 -26.26 -34.33 -19.40
C TRP A 41 -25.01 -35.14 -19.16
N ALA A 42 -23.88 -34.57 -19.49
CA ALA A 42 -22.56 -35.06 -19.12
C ALA A 42 -21.75 -33.96 -18.45
N THR A 43 -20.96 -34.34 -17.46
CA THR A 43 -20.04 -33.42 -16.80
C THR A 43 -18.59 -33.84 -17.09
N ARG A 44 -17.72 -32.85 -17.29
CA ARG A 44 -16.28 -33.07 -17.42
C ARG A 44 -15.55 -32.01 -16.62
N GLN A 45 -14.56 -32.44 -15.89
CA GLN A 45 -13.55 -31.53 -15.38
C GLN A 45 -12.53 -31.27 -16.49
N VAL A 46 -12.07 -30.04 -16.56
CA VAL A 46 -11.01 -29.63 -17.50
C VAL A 46 -9.78 -29.23 -16.72
N VAL A 47 -8.64 -29.51 -17.31
CA VAL A 47 -7.34 -29.15 -16.77
C VAL A 47 -6.58 -28.34 -17.80
N HIS A 48 -5.75 -27.42 -17.33
CA HIS A 48 -4.90 -26.60 -18.21
C HIS A 48 -3.55 -27.27 -18.37
N VAL A 49 -3.22 -27.67 -19.59
CA VAL A 49 -1.95 -28.32 -19.94
C VAL A 49 -1.37 -27.63 -21.17
N ASP A 50 -0.12 -27.18 -21.05
CA ASP A 50 0.64 -26.54 -22.15
C ASP A 50 -0.12 -25.41 -22.87
N GLY A 51 -0.83 -24.58 -22.10
CA GLY A 51 -1.57 -23.43 -22.63
C GLY A 51 -2.95 -23.77 -23.19
N GLN A 52 -3.42 -25.02 -23.09
CA GLN A 52 -4.73 -25.46 -23.58
C GLN A 52 -5.57 -26.10 -22.48
N TRP A 53 -6.88 -25.88 -22.55
CA TRP A 53 -7.86 -26.56 -21.72
C TRP A 53 -8.21 -27.91 -22.33
N VAL A 54 -7.94 -28.98 -21.60
CA VAL A 54 -8.23 -30.36 -22.05
C VAL A 54 -9.14 -31.04 -21.06
N ALA A 55 -10.07 -31.85 -21.56
CA ALA A 55 -10.90 -32.68 -20.70
C ALA A 55 -10.03 -33.74 -20.02
N SER A 56 -10.13 -33.83 -18.68
CA SER A 56 -9.42 -34.87 -17.96
C SER A 56 -10.09 -36.21 -18.28
N SER A 57 -9.30 -37.16 -18.79
CA SER A 57 -9.75 -38.52 -19.03
C SER A 57 -9.90 -39.38 -17.76
N SER A 58 -9.45 -38.84 -16.63
CA SER A 58 -9.41 -39.53 -15.34
C SER A 58 -10.51 -39.10 -14.37
N ILE A 59 -11.61 -38.54 -14.87
CA ILE A 59 -12.78 -38.30 -14.01
C ILE A 59 -13.50 -39.62 -13.84
N PRO A 60 -13.63 -40.12 -12.61
CA PRO A 60 -14.46 -41.25 -12.35
C PRO A 60 -15.90 -40.94 -12.74
N ASP A 61 -16.58 -41.95 -13.26
CA ASP A 61 -18.02 -41.97 -13.32
C ASP A 61 -18.57 -41.54 -11.95
N PRO A 62 -19.50 -40.55 -11.87
CA PRO A 62 -20.09 -40.14 -10.61
C PRO A 62 -20.72 -41.29 -9.81
N ASP A 63 -21.05 -42.41 -10.49
CA ASP A 63 -21.53 -43.63 -9.87
C ASP A 63 -20.41 -44.63 -9.47
N SER A 64 -19.14 -44.31 -9.77
CA SER A 64 -18.01 -45.12 -9.35
C SER A 64 -17.53 -44.72 -7.96
N SER A 65 -17.30 -45.70 -7.09
CA SER A 65 -16.73 -45.48 -5.75
C SER A 65 -15.20 -45.20 -5.76
N GLU A 66 -14.60 -44.93 -6.91
CA GLU A 66 -13.19 -44.59 -7.00
C GLU A 66 -12.95 -43.16 -6.50
N VAL A 67 -12.14 -43.09 -5.46
CA VAL A 67 -11.67 -41.81 -4.90
C VAL A 67 -10.75 -41.15 -5.92
N VAL A 68 -11.21 -40.05 -6.52
CA VAL A 68 -10.39 -39.21 -7.37
C VAL A 68 -9.26 -38.66 -6.51
N THR A 69 -8.05 -39.10 -6.78
CA THR A 69 -6.85 -38.46 -6.23
C THR A 69 -6.74 -37.07 -6.83
N THR A 70 -7.07 -36.08 -5.99
CA THR A 70 -6.88 -34.65 -6.16
C THR A 70 -6.84 -34.12 -7.61
N PRO A 71 -7.92 -33.55 -8.13
CA PRO A 71 -7.86 -32.87 -9.41
C PRO A 71 -6.83 -31.73 -9.27
N VAL A 72 -5.90 -31.66 -10.20
CA VAL A 72 -4.95 -30.56 -10.28
C VAL A 72 -5.78 -29.26 -10.44
N PRO A 73 -5.59 -28.26 -9.60
CA PRO A 73 -6.30 -27.00 -9.75
C PRO A 73 -5.93 -26.39 -11.10
N TRP A 74 -6.93 -25.94 -11.84
CA TRP A 74 -6.72 -25.35 -13.17
C TRP A 74 -6.34 -23.86 -13.10
N LEU A 75 -6.68 -23.21 -12.01
CA LEU A 75 -6.31 -21.83 -11.71
C LEU A 75 -6.09 -21.69 -10.20
N HIS A 76 -4.99 -21.11 -9.84
CA HIS A 76 -4.68 -20.74 -8.48
C HIS A 76 -4.74 -19.22 -8.36
N ILE A 77 -5.60 -18.72 -7.50
CA ILE A 77 -5.67 -17.30 -7.18
C ILE A 77 -4.66 -17.03 -6.10
N LEU A 78 -3.65 -16.26 -6.47
CA LEU A 78 -2.64 -15.80 -5.53
C LEU A 78 -3.27 -14.80 -4.57
N ASN A 79 -2.85 -14.87 -3.33
CA ASN A 79 -3.14 -13.90 -2.30
C ASN A 79 -1.93 -12.99 -2.14
N GLU A 80 -2.10 -11.71 -2.40
CA GLU A 80 -1.09 -10.68 -2.15
C GLU A 80 -1.46 -9.96 -0.87
N GLY A 81 -0.47 -9.69 -0.02
CA GLY A 81 -0.73 -8.96 1.22
C GLY A 81 -1.01 -7.47 0.99
N PRO A 82 -1.56 -6.78 2.00
CA PRO A 82 -1.98 -5.40 1.91
C PRO A 82 -0.88 -4.45 1.42
N ALA A 83 -1.24 -3.52 0.54
CA ALA A 83 -0.39 -2.42 0.13
C ALA A 83 -0.45 -1.29 1.16
N ILE A 84 0.72 -0.79 1.59
CA ILE A 84 0.86 0.30 2.54
C ILE A 84 1.47 1.51 1.85
N SER A 85 0.88 2.69 2.06
CA SER A 85 1.31 3.98 1.51
C SER A 85 1.12 5.12 2.51
N ASP A 86 1.47 6.34 2.09
CA ASP A 86 1.10 7.63 2.70
C ASP A 86 1.39 7.72 4.21
N PHE A 87 2.62 7.33 4.60
CA PHE A 87 3.06 7.57 5.97
C PHE A 87 2.99 9.06 6.32
N THR A 88 2.34 9.37 7.44
CA THR A 88 2.26 10.73 7.97
C THR A 88 2.54 10.74 9.47
N LEU A 89 3.29 11.72 9.92
CA LEU A 89 3.62 11.95 11.33
C LEU A 89 2.94 13.22 11.80
N TYR A 90 2.28 13.15 12.96
CA TYR A 90 1.60 14.28 13.58
C TYR A 90 2.15 14.54 14.98
N LYS A 91 2.21 15.82 15.33
CA LYS A 91 2.40 16.30 16.70
C LYS A 91 1.37 17.37 17.02
N ASP A 92 0.64 17.22 18.09
CA ASP A 92 -0.41 18.15 18.53
C ASP A 92 -1.45 18.48 17.41
N GLY A 93 -1.70 17.50 16.51
CA GLY A 93 -2.61 17.63 15.37
C GLY A 93 -2.00 18.28 14.12
N GLU A 94 -0.75 18.71 14.16
CA GLU A 94 -0.02 19.29 13.02
C GLU A 94 0.88 18.25 12.37
N ILE A 95 0.97 18.28 11.02
CA ILE A 95 1.89 17.39 10.28
C ILE A 95 3.33 17.86 10.50
N VAL A 96 4.18 16.92 10.90
CA VAL A 96 5.62 17.18 11.11
C VAL A 96 6.44 16.17 10.31
N THR A 97 7.69 16.53 10.02
CA THR A 97 8.61 15.69 9.22
C THR A 97 9.71 15.05 10.06
N GLU A 98 9.78 15.39 11.34
CA GLU A 98 10.80 14.93 12.27
C GLU A 98 10.22 14.73 13.66
N VAL A 99 10.90 13.95 14.46
CA VAL A 99 10.57 13.74 15.87
C VAL A 99 11.54 14.55 16.73
N VAL A 100 11.01 15.52 17.45
CA VAL A 100 11.78 16.27 18.45
C VAL A 100 11.84 15.48 19.73
N VAL A 101 13.02 15.04 20.13
CA VAL A 101 13.25 14.31 21.38
C VAL A 101 13.16 15.27 22.55
N PRO A 102 12.36 14.99 23.60
CA PRO A 102 12.26 15.87 24.76
C PRO A 102 13.59 16.05 25.47
N ASP A 103 13.83 17.24 26.04
CA ASP A 103 14.96 17.49 26.91
C ASP A 103 14.93 16.58 28.14
N THR A 104 16.12 16.28 28.66
CA THR A 104 16.27 15.49 29.90
C THR A 104 15.53 16.18 31.05
N GLY A 105 14.64 15.43 31.71
CA GLY A 105 13.77 15.94 32.78
C GLY A 105 12.42 16.49 32.31
N SER A 106 12.13 16.51 30.99
CA SER A 106 10.85 16.95 30.45
C SER A 106 9.83 15.85 30.29
N GLY A 107 10.23 14.59 30.45
CA GLY A 107 9.36 13.42 30.32
C GLY A 107 9.24 12.93 28.88
N SER A 108 8.00 12.61 28.45
CA SER A 108 7.75 12.12 27.08
C SER A 108 6.90 13.11 26.27
N SER A 109 7.00 12.98 24.95
CA SER A 109 6.18 13.73 23.98
C SER A 109 5.37 12.78 23.10
N ALA A 110 4.08 13.02 22.98
CA ALA A 110 3.18 12.20 22.16
C ALA A 110 3.26 12.60 20.68
N TYR A 111 3.30 11.58 19.83
CA TYR A 111 3.18 11.70 18.38
C TYR A 111 2.14 10.70 17.89
N VAL A 112 1.49 11.00 16.79
CA VAL A 112 0.62 10.07 16.07
C VAL A 112 1.25 9.74 14.72
N MET A 113 1.37 8.46 14.42
CA MET A 113 1.84 7.96 13.14
C MET A 113 0.68 7.31 12.41
N THR A 114 0.52 7.61 11.13
CA THR A 114 -0.53 7.04 10.29
C THR A 114 0.04 6.45 9.01
N VAL A 115 -0.62 5.42 8.49
CA VAL A 115 -0.36 4.82 7.17
C VAL A 115 -1.69 4.52 6.49
N ALA A 116 -1.78 4.75 5.18
CA ALA A 116 -2.91 4.28 4.39
C ALA A 116 -2.67 2.83 3.96
N VAL A 117 -3.69 1.98 4.11
CA VAL A 117 -3.59 0.56 3.81
C VAL A 117 -4.76 0.14 2.93
N GLN A 118 -4.48 -0.59 1.85
CA GLN A 118 -5.48 -1.08 0.92
C GLN A 118 -5.25 -2.55 0.61
N ASP A 119 -6.34 -3.30 0.57
CA ASP A 119 -6.35 -4.71 0.17
C ASP A 119 -7.71 -5.07 -0.41
N PRO A 120 -7.79 -5.70 -1.60
CA PRO A 120 -9.06 -6.14 -2.20
C PRO A 120 -9.81 -7.16 -1.36
N ASP A 121 -9.08 -7.99 -0.62
CA ASP A 121 -9.61 -9.08 0.20
C ASP A 121 -9.93 -8.64 1.64
N GLY A 122 -9.56 -7.41 1.97
CA GLY A 122 -9.76 -6.82 3.29
C GLY A 122 -8.57 -6.98 4.22
N VAL A 123 -8.39 -5.99 5.07
CA VAL A 123 -7.27 -5.92 6.03
C VAL A 123 -7.70 -6.53 7.36
N SER A 124 -6.92 -7.48 7.86
CA SER A 124 -7.14 -8.13 9.17
C SER A 124 -6.39 -7.42 10.29
N ALA A 125 -5.17 -6.97 10.03
CA ALA A 125 -4.36 -6.25 11.00
C ALA A 125 -3.30 -5.38 10.31
N VAL A 126 -2.98 -4.24 10.94
CA VAL A 126 -1.84 -3.40 10.55
C VAL A 126 -0.94 -3.23 11.76
N GLN A 127 0.35 -3.33 11.56
CA GLN A 127 1.33 -3.33 12.64
C GLN A 127 2.53 -2.45 12.30
N ALA A 128 3.04 -1.75 13.31
CA ALA A 128 4.26 -0.98 13.24
C ALA A 128 5.34 -1.58 14.14
N ARG A 129 6.59 -1.54 13.70
CA ARG A 129 7.76 -1.76 14.54
C ARG A 129 8.47 -0.43 14.67
N LEU A 130 8.48 0.11 15.89
CA LEU A 130 8.86 1.49 16.18
C LEU A 130 10.35 1.65 16.52
N MET A 131 11.10 0.56 16.62
CA MET A 131 12.51 0.54 16.95
C MET A 131 12.81 1.33 18.24
N GLU A 132 13.70 2.31 18.19
CA GLU A 132 14.08 3.13 19.34
C GLU A 132 12.93 3.98 19.91
N LEU A 133 11.89 4.23 19.14
CA LEU A 133 10.69 4.95 19.58
C LEU A 133 9.71 4.05 20.36
N ALA A 134 9.93 2.74 20.35
CA ALA A 134 9.09 1.80 21.08
C ALA A 134 9.25 1.96 22.61
N PRO A 135 8.28 1.51 23.40
CA PRO A 135 8.44 1.36 24.84
C PRO A 135 9.66 0.49 25.17
N ILE A 136 10.29 0.75 26.31
CA ILE A 136 11.51 0.05 26.73
C ILE A 136 11.31 -1.48 26.71
N GLY A 137 12.19 -2.17 26.00
CA GLY A 137 12.15 -3.63 25.84
C GLY A 137 11.18 -4.13 24.78
N GLN A 138 10.59 -3.23 23.96
CA GLN A 138 9.69 -3.57 22.87
C GLN A 138 10.22 -3.15 21.49
N ASP A 139 11.48 -2.79 21.39
CA ASP A 139 12.12 -2.23 20.18
C ASP A 139 11.93 -3.09 18.93
N LEU A 140 11.91 -4.41 19.10
CA LEU A 140 11.73 -5.36 18.00
C LEU A 140 10.30 -5.95 17.89
N GLN A 141 9.38 -5.49 18.74
CA GLN A 141 8.02 -6.01 18.74
C GLN A 141 7.14 -5.25 17.73
N TRP A 142 6.25 -5.99 17.07
CA TRP A 142 5.19 -5.44 16.28
C TRP A 142 4.06 -4.92 17.18
N GLN A 143 3.71 -3.66 17.03
CA GLN A 143 2.64 -3.00 17.77
C GLN A 143 1.44 -2.79 16.84
N LEU A 144 0.25 -3.04 17.33
CA LEU A 144 -0.99 -2.92 16.55
C LEU A 144 -1.30 -1.44 16.28
N MET A 145 -1.68 -1.15 15.03
CA MET A 145 -2.28 0.11 14.61
C MET A 145 -3.79 -0.08 14.47
N THR A 146 -4.59 0.95 14.68
CA THR A 146 -6.05 0.89 14.65
C THR A 146 -6.65 1.82 13.60
N ASP A 147 -7.81 1.40 13.07
CA ASP A 147 -8.69 2.17 12.18
C ASP A 147 -10.12 2.04 12.72
N ASP A 148 -10.34 2.56 13.96
CA ASP A 148 -11.58 2.41 14.72
C ASP A 148 -12.24 3.74 15.10
N GLY A 149 -11.66 4.88 14.67
CA GLY A 149 -12.13 6.22 15.00
C GLY A 149 -11.93 6.60 16.45
N GLN A 150 -10.98 5.95 17.17
CA GLN A 150 -10.73 6.22 18.57
C GLN A 150 -9.26 6.51 18.85
N GLY A 151 -9.00 7.28 19.91
CA GLY A 151 -7.64 7.59 20.35
C GLY A 151 -6.85 8.36 19.30
N ALA A 152 -5.84 7.71 18.71
CA ALA A 152 -4.99 8.28 17.67
C ALA A 152 -5.66 8.31 16.28
N ASP A 153 -6.69 7.48 16.09
CA ASP A 153 -7.40 7.39 14.83
C ASP A 153 -8.54 8.41 14.75
N ALA A 154 -8.64 9.13 13.63
CA ALA A 154 -9.59 10.21 13.45
C ALA A 154 -10.94 9.75 12.87
N VAL A 155 -10.92 8.72 12.00
CA VAL A 155 -12.11 8.29 11.25
C VAL A 155 -12.12 6.78 11.08
N ALA A 156 -13.08 6.11 11.69
CA ALA A 156 -13.20 4.66 11.62
C ALA A 156 -13.44 4.15 10.18
N GLY A 157 -12.70 3.14 9.75
CA GLY A 157 -12.92 2.41 8.53
C GLY A 157 -12.59 3.19 7.25
N ASP A 158 -11.73 4.20 7.34
CA ASP A 158 -11.29 4.97 6.17
C ASP A 158 -10.03 4.40 5.49
N GLY A 159 -9.47 3.33 6.06
CA GLY A 159 -8.26 2.67 5.58
C GLY A 159 -6.97 3.35 6.04
N VAL A 160 -7.05 4.35 6.93
CA VAL A 160 -5.90 5.00 7.54
C VAL A 160 -5.71 4.46 8.94
N TYR A 161 -4.67 3.68 9.12
CA TYR A 161 -4.33 3.06 10.40
C TYR A 161 -3.41 3.96 11.20
N SER A 162 -3.69 4.10 12.49
CA SER A 162 -3.02 5.05 13.37
C SER A 162 -2.44 4.39 14.62
N ILE A 163 -1.35 4.94 15.15
CA ILE A 163 -0.75 4.57 16.43
C ILE A 163 -0.21 5.79 17.14
N GLU A 164 -0.47 5.91 18.45
CA GLU A 164 0.16 6.91 19.29
C GLU A 164 1.49 6.39 19.83
N VAL A 165 2.53 7.21 19.74
CA VAL A 165 3.89 6.90 20.17
C VAL A 165 4.34 7.92 21.21
N GLN A 166 4.77 7.43 22.38
CA GLN A 166 5.32 8.26 23.44
C GLN A 166 6.86 8.33 23.32
N VAL A 167 7.33 9.39 22.69
CA VAL A 167 8.79 9.62 22.52
C VAL A 167 9.38 10.04 23.85
N ARG A 168 10.26 9.20 24.40
CA ARG A 168 10.93 9.45 25.68
C ARG A 168 12.11 10.39 25.51
N GLU A 169 12.47 11.06 26.60
CA GLU A 169 13.70 11.83 26.70
C GLU A 169 14.96 10.95 26.57
N GLY A 170 16.08 11.55 26.18
CA GLY A 170 17.40 10.91 26.16
C GLY A 170 17.63 9.92 25.03
N LEU A 171 16.76 9.91 24.00
CA LEU A 171 17.05 9.20 22.75
C LEU A 171 18.19 9.91 22.01
N PRO A 172 19.06 9.17 21.29
CA PRO A 172 20.11 9.77 20.47
C PRO A 172 19.47 10.59 19.32
N THR A 173 19.94 11.81 19.15
CA THR A 173 19.49 12.73 18.09
C THR A 173 20.50 12.85 16.97
N GLY A 174 20.14 13.49 15.85
CA GLY A 174 21.00 13.72 14.70
C GLY A 174 21.16 12.51 13.77
N SER A 175 20.38 11.44 13.96
CA SER A 175 20.33 10.27 13.09
C SER A 175 18.90 9.85 12.83
N PRO A 176 18.60 9.30 11.65
CA PRO A 176 17.27 8.74 11.38
C PRO A 176 17.07 7.42 12.11
N VAL A 177 15.82 7.15 12.47
CA VAL A 177 15.32 5.86 12.93
C VAL A 177 14.51 5.23 11.81
N GLU A 178 14.79 3.96 11.49
CA GLU A 178 14.01 3.19 10.53
C GLU A 178 12.76 2.58 11.21
N LEU A 179 11.59 3.05 10.83
CA LEU A 179 10.32 2.45 11.23
C LEU A 179 9.90 1.40 10.20
N GLN A 180 9.21 0.36 10.64
CA GLN A 180 8.74 -0.70 9.75
C GLN A 180 7.25 -0.90 9.91
N PHE A 181 6.54 -1.06 8.78
CA PHE A 181 5.09 -1.25 8.75
C PHE A 181 4.75 -2.50 7.95
N ARG A 182 3.75 -3.25 8.42
CA ARG A 182 3.17 -4.37 7.68
C ARG A 182 1.66 -4.45 7.90
N GLY A 183 0.95 -4.84 6.87
CA GLY A 183 -0.44 -5.27 6.95
C GLY A 183 -0.54 -6.79 6.84
N VAL A 184 -1.62 -7.35 7.33
CA VAL A 184 -2.01 -8.74 7.14
C VAL A 184 -3.47 -8.74 6.69
N ASP A 185 -3.79 -9.46 5.64
CA ASP A 185 -5.14 -9.57 5.13
C ASP A 185 -5.98 -10.63 5.87
N LEU A 186 -7.22 -10.84 5.42
CA LEU A 186 -8.12 -11.84 6.01
C LEU A 186 -7.70 -13.29 5.72
N TYR A 187 -6.80 -13.52 4.75
CA TYR A 187 -6.28 -14.84 4.36
C TYR A 187 -4.85 -15.08 4.80
N LEU A 188 -4.32 -14.21 5.68
CA LEU A 188 -3.01 -14.29 6.32
C LEU A 188 -1.82 -13.99 5.40
N ALA A 189 -2.02 -13.42 4.22
CA ALA A 189 -0.89 -12.84 3.50
C ALA A 189 -0.47 -11.51 4.16
N ALA A 190 0.82 -11.29 4.22
CA ALA A 190 1.39 -10.08 4.80
C ALA A 190 2.01 -9.20 3.71
N THR A 191 2.05 -7.90 3.95
CA THR A 191 2.79 -6.94 3.12
C THR A 191 4.22 -7.45 2.89
N ASP A 192 4.61 -7.63 1.63
CA ASP A 192 5.95 -8.07 1.23
C ASP A 192 6.42 -7.28 0.00
N PRO A 193 7.56 -6.60 0.08
CA PRO A 193 8.43 -6.43 1.26
C PRO A 193 7.79 -5.53 2.33
N VAL A 194 8.22 -5.69 3.59
CA VAL A 194 7.86 -4.79 4.70
C VAL A 194 8.20 -3.35 4.34
N VAL A 195 7.26 -2.45 4.53
CA VAL A 195 7.46 -1.02 4.25
C VAL A 195 8.35 -0.39 5.31
N ARG A 196 9.33 0.40 4.90
CA ARG A 196 10.32 1.06 5.75
C ARG A 196 10.26 2.55 5.55
N VAL A 197 10.27 3.28 6.65
CA VAL A 197 10.24 4.75 6.67
C VAL A 197 11.31 5.24 7.63
N GLU A 198 12.13 6.17 7.17
CA GLU A 198 13.13 6.84 8.00
C GLU A 198 12.55 8.14 8.57
N VAL A 199 12.67 8.30 9.89
CA VAL A 199 12.24 9.50 10.60
C VAL A 199 13.44 10.08 11.36
N MET A 200 13.73 11.36 11.14
CA MET A 200 14.83 12.05 11.80
C MET A 200 14.49 12.34 13.27
N LEU A 201 15.41 12.04 14.17
CA LEU A 201 15.35 12.46 15.57
C LEU A 201 16.18 13.74 15.76
N THR A 202 15.53 14.80 16.24
CA THR A 202 16.15 16.13 16.43
C THR A 202 16.07 16.56 17.88
N GLU A 203 16.96 17.47 18.26
CA GLU A 203 16.89 18.14 19.55
C GLU A 203 15.84 19.25 19.53
N PRO A 204 15.22 19.59 20.67
CA PRO A 204 14.35 20.76 20.75
C PRO A 204 15.13 22.00 20.33
N GLU A 205 14.50 22.87 19.53
CA GLU A 205 15.09 24.17 19.27
C GLU A 205 15.29 24.88 20.62
N THR A 206 16.53 24.97 21.05
CA THR A 206 16.86 25.78 22.21
C THR A 206 16.51 27.21 21.82
N SER A 207 15.41 27.74 22.35
CA SER A 207 15.12 29.16 22.23
C SER A 207 16.27 29.87 22.94
N VAL A 208 17.31 30.18 22.19
CA VAL A 208 18.29 31.14 22.63
C VAL A 208 17.48 32.42 22.84
N LEU A 209 17.20 32.74 24.10
CA LEU A 209 16.72 34.05 24.48
C LEU A 209 17.77 35.01 23.97
N THR A 210 17.60 35.44 22.74
CA THR A 210 18.46 36.46 22.12
C THR A 210 18.27 37.68 22.97
N ASP A 211 19.32 38.05 23.70
CA ASP A 211 19.44 39.32 24.38
C ASP A 211 18.94 40.42 23.39
N PRO A 212 17.88 41.18 23.75
CA PRO A 212 17.23 42.11 22.81
C PRO A 212 18.14 43.24 22.26
N GLY A 213 19.45 43.09 22.44
CA GLY A 213 20.48 44.03 21.98
C GLY A 213 21.28 43.64 20.75
N LYS A 214 21.08 42.42 20.16
CA LYS A 214 21.80 42.01 18.96
C LYS A 214 20.83 41.36 17.93
N GLU A 215 20.13 42.21 17.18
CA GLU A 215 19.51 41.80 15.91
C GLU A 215 20.60 41.54 14.86
N PHE A 216 21.19 40.33 14.90
CA PHE A 216 21.77 39.76 13.70
C PHE A 216 20.80 38.67 13.24
N LEU A 217 20.33 38.79 12.00
CA LEU A 217 19.55 37.77 11.29
C LEU A 217 20.37 36.50 11.16
N ASP A 218 20.30 35.65 12.18
CA ASP A 218 20.86 34.28 12.13
C ASP A 218 19.79 33.39 11.52
N PHE A 219 19.83 33.29 10.19
CA PHE A 219 19.01 32.29 9.49
C PHE A 219 19.56 30.93 9.85
N SER A 220 18.78 30.12 10.56
CA SER A 220 19.13 28.72 10.75
C SER A 220 19.42 28.08 9.38
N SER A 221 20.41 27.21 9.31
CA SER A 221 20.83 26.57 8.06
C SER A 221 19.68 25.88 7.34
N SER A 222 18.68 25.40 8.08
CA SER A 222 17.45 24.79 7.54
C SER A 222 16.58 25.81 6.80
N THR A 223 16.40 27.02 7.35
CA THR A 223 15.60 28.08 6.70
C THR A 223 16.29 28.54 5.41
N LEU A 224 17.62 28.56 5.40
CA LEU A 224 18.40 28.94 4.21
C LEU A 224 18.30 27.89 3.11
N VAL A 225 18.28 26.62 3.45
CA VAL A 225 18.06 25.50 2.49
C VAL A 225 16.67 25.57 1.89
N ILE A 226 15.62 25.81 2.70
CA ILE A 226 14.24 25.94 2.21
C ILE A 226 14.10 27.16 1.30
N LEU A 227 14.66 28.31 1.66
CA LEU A 227 14.65 29.49 0.82
C LEU A 227 15.39 29.31 -0.52
N VAL A 228 16.50 28.57 -0.53
CA VAL A 228 17.25 28.25 -1.74
C VAL A 228 16.44 27.27 -2.61
N LEU A 229 15.80 26.25 -2.02
CA LEU A 229 14.95 25.30 -2.75
C LEU A 229 13.71 25.99 -3.35
N VAL A 230 13.04 26.85 -2.60
CA VAL A 230 11.90 27.63 -3.10
C VAL A 230 12.35 28.60 -4.18
N GLY A 231 13.49 29.26 -4.02
CA GLY A 231 14.07 30.13 -5.04
C GLY A 231 14.42 29.40 -6.34
N LEU A 232 14.99 28.20 -6.26
CA LEU A 232 15.29 27.35 -7.41
C LEU A 232 14.02 26.85 -8.11
N LEU A 233 12.98 26.53 -7.35
CA LEU A 233 11.67 26.11 -7.90
C LEU A 233 10.99 27.26 -8.66
N LEU A 234 11.03 28.48 -8.12
CA LEU A 234 10.48 29.68 -8.77
C LEU A 234 11.26 30.04 -10.03
N LEU A 235 12.60 29.95 -10.01
CA LEU A 235 13.45 30.19 -11.18
C LEU A 235 13.24 29.11 -12.25
N GLY A 236 13.16 27.83 -11.85
CA GLY A 236 12.87 26.72 -12.76
C GLY A 236 11.49 26.83 -13.41
N GLY A 237 10.48 27.26 -12.63
CA GLY A 237 9.12 27.51 -13.14
C GLY A 237 9.06 28.67 -14.14
N ALA A 238 9.78 29.76 -13.89
CA ALA A 238 9.83 30.90 -14.81
C ALA A 238 10.53 30.56 -16.14
N VAL A 239 11.62 29.77 -16.09
CA VAL A 239 12.31 29.30 -17.31
C VAL A 239 11.43 28.30 -18.07
N GLY A 240 10.73 27.38 -17.38
CA GLY A 240 9.82 26.43 -18.02
C GLY A 240 8.64 27.11 -18.71
N LEU A 241 8.06 28.13 -18.07
CA LEU A 241 6.97 28.92 -18.65
C LEU A 241 7.45 29.74 -19.86
N GLY A 242 8.66 30.32 -19.80
CA GLY A 242 9.23 31.05 -20.93
C GLY A 242 9.51 30.15 -22.15
N ILE A 243 9.94 28.91 -21.94
CA ILE A 243 10.14 27.93 -23.02
C ILE A 243 8.81 27.47 -23.61
N ALA A 244 7.78 27.26 -22.76
CA ALA A 244 6.45 26.85 -23.21
C ALA A 244 5.78 27.93 -24.04
N LEU A 245 5.86 29.21 -23.63
CA LEU A 245 5.32 30.34 -24.39
C LEU A 245 6.01 30.54 -25.73
N ARG A 246 7.35 30.36 -25.78
CA ARG A 246 8.10 30.46 -27.04
C ARG A 246 7.75 29.35 -28.05
N ARG A 247 7.36 28.17 -27.54
CA ARG A 247 6.96 27.04 -28.39
C ARG A 247 5.54 27.18 -28.96
N THR A 248 4.68 27.97 -28.33
CA THR A 248 3.35 28.29 -28.89
C THR A 248 3.44 29.33 -30.03
N ASP A 249 4.33 30.29 -29.91
CA ASP A 249 4.55 31.29 -31.00
C ASP A 249 5.10 30.63 -32.27
N ASP A 250 6.01 29.67 -32.16
CA ASP A 250 6.54 28.91 -33.31
C ASP A 250 5.51 27.98 -34.00
N MET A 251 4.38 27.67 -33.34
CA MET A 251 3.32 26.87 -33.92
C MET A 251 2.27 27.69 -34.68
N GLU A 252 2.01 28.92 -34.30
CA GLU A 252 1.09 29.81 -35.04
C GLU A 252 1.65 30.22 -36.40
N ASP A 253 2.98 30.47 -36.49
CA ASP A 253 3.62 30.80 -37.78
C ASP A 253 3.67 29.66 -38.81
N ARG A 254 3.35 28.42 -38.40
CA ARG A 254 3.39 27.25 -39.29
C ARG A 254 2.06 26.91 -39.95
N TRP A 255 0.94 27.57 -39.60
CA TRP A 255 -0.39 27.28 -40.12
C TRP A 255 -1.06 28.50 -40.82
N GLY A 256 -0.32 29.58 -41.00
CA GLY A 256 -0.81 30.82 -41.63
C GLY A 256 -0.29 31.05 -43.04
N GLY A 257 -0.25 30.00 -43.88
CA GLY A 257 0.17 30.13 -45.26
C GLY A 257 -0.56 29.17 -46.16
N GLU A 258 -1.80 29.52 -46.55
CA GLU A 258 -2.37 29.34 -47.89
C GLU A 258 -3.82 29.94 -47.87
#